data_830d1cbbac6d2880ff3c8f82393ed11f
#
_entry.id   830d1cbbac6d2880ff3c8f82393ed11f
#
_cell.length_a   1.000
_cell.length_b   1.000
_cell.length_c   1.000
_cell.angle_alpha   90.00
_cell.angle_beta   90.00
_cell.angle_gamma   90.00
#
_symmetry.space_group_name_H-M   'P 1'
#
loop_
_entity.id
_entity.type
_entity.pdbx_description
1 polymer ?
#
loop_
_entity_poly.entity_id
_entity_poly.type
_entity_poly.pdbx_seq_one_letter_code
_entity_poly.pdbx_strand_id
1 'polypeptide(L)'
;MSAVHYENYTEARTHLKELLDAAGEGRVATVRRAAGCAAVVDVERLRRYLSSVCPSKAEVVAEADGWAIFIPGLPVAADASSFDGAVNEMVDALREYADDWQERLRLAPNHQDNWGLVQLIALSDDRQLADWLVGAQR
;
A
#
# COMPACT_ATOMS: atom_id res chain seq x y z
N MET A 1 13.10 -20.08 17.12
CA MET A 1 13.05 -18.70 17.63
C MET A 1 11.62 -18.22 17.62
N SER A 2 11.27 -17.49 18.64
CA SER A 2 9.88 -17.12 18.90
C SER A 2 9.60 -15.65 18.60
N ALA A 3 8.39 -15.20 18.93
CA ALA A 3 8.01 -13.80 18.81
C ALA A 3 8.87 -12.92 19.71
N VAL A 4 9.05 -11.68 19.28
CA VAL A 4 9.71 -10.63 20.06
C VAL A 4 8.65 -9.59 20.44
N HIS A 5 8.58 -9.28 21.73
CA HIS A 5 7.62 -8.30 22.23
C HIS A 5 8.27 -7.43 23.30
N TYR A 6 8.04 -6.12 23.21
CA TYR A 6 8.50 -5.16 24.21
C TYR A 6 7.31 -4.42 24.81
N GLU A 7 7.26 -4.36 26.12
CA GLU A 7 6.13 -3.79 26.87
C GLU A 7 6.08 -2.27 26.84
N ASN A 8 7.17 -1.60 26.45
CA ASN A 8 7.20 -0.15 26.40
C ASN A 8 8.21 0.34 25.37
N TYR A 9 8.08 1.63 25.02
CA TYR A 9 8.93 2.28 24.04
C TYR A 9 10.42 2.25 24.41
N THR A 10 10.74 2.45 25.67
CA THR A 10 12.14 2.50 26.13
C THR A 10 12.85 1.17 25.89
N GLU A 11 12.19 0.05 26.21
CA GLU A 11 12.73 -1.28 25.94
C GLU A 11 12.90 -1.52 24.45
N ALA A 12 11.88 -1.17 23.67
CA ALA A 12 11.95 -1.35 22.22
C ALA A 12 13.12 -0.55 21.61
N ARG A 13 13.30 0.68 22.07
CA ARG A 13 14.39 1.53 21.59
C ARG A 13 15.76 0.92 21.88
N THR A 14 15.93 0.36 23.08
CA THR A 14 17.18 -0.27 23.50
C THR A 14 17.47 -1.53 22.67
N HIS A 15 16.42 -2.25 22.25
CA HIS A 15 16.52 -3.51 21.52
C HIS A 15 16.02 -3.39 20.06
N LEU A 16 16.18 -2.22 19.46
CA LEU A 16 15.66 -1.96 18.12
C LEU A 16 16.20 -2.94 17.07
N LYS A 17 17.49 -3.28 17.17
CA LYS A 17 18.09 -4.24 16.24
C LYS A 17 17.39 -5.59 16.28
N GLU A 18 17.12 -6.09 17.48
CA GLU A 18 16.45 -7.39 17.66
C GLU A 18 15.01 -7.35 17.10
N LEU A 19 14.33 -6.23 17.29
CA LEU A 19 12.97 -6.02 16.77
C LEU A 19 12.97 -6.05 15.24
N LEU A 20 13.90 -5.34 14.61
CA LEU A 20 14.03 -5.30 13.15
C LEU A 20 14.48 -6.64 12.58
N ASP A 21 15.41 -7.33 13.26
CA ASP A 21 15.85 -8.66 12.84
C ASP A 21 14.69 -9.65 12.86
N ALA A 22 13.87 -9.62 13.90
CA ALA A 22 12.68 -10.47 14.00
C ALA A 22 11.70 -10.21 12.85
N ALA A 23 11.45 -8.94 12.55
CA ALA A 23 10.59 -8.55 11.43
C ALA A 23 11.13 -9.06 10.11
N GLY A 24 12.43 -8.90 9.87
CA GLY A 24 13.09 -9.37 8.65
C GLY A 24 13.03 -10.89 8.48
N GLU A 25 13.02 -11.62 9.58
CA GLU A 25 12.91 -13.08 9.57
C GLU A 25 11.47 -13.59 9.47
N GLY A 26 10.50 -12.68 9.48
CA GLY A 26 9.08 -13.06 9.41
C GLY A 26 8.49 -13.49 10.76
N ARG A 27 9.23 -13.28 11.86
CA ARG A 27 8.72 -13.54 13.21
C ARG A 27 7.83 -12.38 13.65
N VAL A 28 6.96 -12.63 14.61
CA VAL A 28 6.12 -11.58 15.19
C VAL A 28 7.00 -10.63 16.00
N ALA A 29 6.88 -9.34 15.72
CA ALA A 29 7.67 -8.30 16.38
C ALA A 29 6.72 -7.17 16.77
N THR A 30 6.50 -6.98 18.07
CA THR A 30 5.50 -6.03 18.57
C THR A 30 6.04 -5.17 19.70
N VAL A 31 5.45 -3.98 19.82
CA VAL A 31 5.77 -3.01 20.87
C VAL A 31 4.46 -2.48 21.43
N ARG A 32 4.32 -2.53 22.75
CA ARG A 32 3.17 -1.92 23.41
C ARG A 32 3.39 -0.42 23.57
N ARG A 33 2.36 0.33 23.24
CA ARG A 33 2.29 1.77 23.47
C ARG A 33 1.11 2.05 24.42
N ALA A 34 1.06 3.26 24.96
CA ALA A 34 0.03 3.62 25.95
C ALA A 34 -1.40 3.32 25.49
N ALA A 35 -1.70 3.54 24.24
CA ALA A 35 -3.05 3.38 23.69
C ALA A 35 -3.23 2.12 22.83
N GLY A 36 -2.18 1.28 22.68
CA GLY A 36 -2.29 0.09 21.85
C GLY A 36 -0.95 -0.58 21.60
N CYS A 37 -0.93 -1.47 20.64
CA CYS A 37 0.26 -2.24 20.27
C CYS A 37 0.57 -2.03 18.80
N ALA A 38 1.84 -1.82 18.48
CA ALA A 38 2.31 -1.69 17.11
C ALA A 38 3.08 -2.94 16.71
N ALA A 39 3.00 -3.32 15.46
CA ALA A 39 3.80 -4.41 14.90
C ALA A 39 4.78 -3.87 13.88
N VAL A 40 5.97 -4.44 13.87
CA VAL A 40 6.97 -4.16 12.83
C VAL A 40 6.99 -5.34 11.87
N VAL A 41 6.86 -5.06 10.60
CA VAL A 41 6.73 -6.07 9.56
C VAL A 41 7.69 -5.73 8.43
N ASP A 42 8.30 -6.75 7.83
CA ASP A 42 9.11 -6.58 6.64
C ASP A 42 8.28 -5.97 5.51
N VAL A 43 8.79 -4.94 4.87
CA VAL A 43 8.07 -4.18 3.83
C VAL A 43 7.62 -5.08 2.69
N GLU A 44 8.51 -5.92 2.17
CA GLU A 44 8.17 -6.75 1.01
C GLU A 44 7.12 -7.82 1.35
N ARG A 45 7.16 -8.39 2.57
CA ARG A 45 6.13 -9.32 3.02
C ARG A 45 4.77 -8.63 3.10
N LEU A 46 4.73 -7.42 3.67
CA LEU A 46 3.48 -6.66 3.79
C LEU A 46 2.96 -6.28 2.40
N ARG A 47 3.83 -5.78 1.53
CA ARG A 47 3.45 -5.39 0.17
C ARG A 47 2.83 -6.57 -0.59
N ARG A 48 3.47 -7.74 -0.54
CA ARG A 48 2.95 -8.95 -1.21
C ARG A 48 1.60 -9.37 -0.66
N TYR A 49 1.47 -9.38 0.66
CA TYR A 49 0.19 -9.72 1.29
C TYR A 49 -0.90 -8.77 0.83
N LEU A 50 -0.64 -7.46 0.90
CA LEU A 50 -1.61 -6.44 0.48
C LEU A 50 -1.95 -6.57 -1.00
N SER A 51 -0.98 -6.85 -1.85
CA SER A 51 -1.22 -7.05 -3.27
C SER A 51 -2.19 -8.21 -3.52
N SER A 52 -2.13 -9.26 -2.71
CA SER A 52 -3.01 -10.41 -2.86
C SER A 52 -4.42 -10.17 -2.32
N VAL A 53 -4.56 -9.39 -1.24
CA VAL A 53 -5.87 -9.14 -0.61
C VAL A 53 -6.56 -7.87 -1.12
N CYS A 54 -5.82 -6.98 -1.81
CA CYS A 54 -6.33 -5.76 -2.40
C CYS A 54 -6.11 -5.78 -3.92
N PRO A 55 -6.86 -6.57 -4.68
CA PRO A 55 -6.72 -6.57 -6.13
C PRO A 55 -7.10 -5.19 -6.69
N SER A 56 -6.48 -4.80 -7.79
CA SER A 56 -6.65 -3.43 -8.31
C SER A 56 -8.07 -3.14 -8.74
N LYS A 57 -8.78 -4.13 -9.29
CA LYS A 57 -10.12 -3.97 -9.85
C LYS A 57 -10.18 -2.82 -10.87
N ALA A 58 -9.03 -2.49 -11.45
CA ALA A 58 -8.96 -1.43 -12.45
C ALA A 58 -9.73 -1.84 -13.70
N GLU A 59 -10.45 -0.89 -14.26
CA GLU A 59 -11.13 -1.06 -15.52
C GLU A 59 -10.41 -0.27 -16.61
N VAL A 60 -10.21 -0.91 -17.75
CA VAL A 60 -9.51 -0.34 -18.88
C VAL A 60 -10.49 -0.21 -20.04
N VAL A 61 -10.59 0.98 -20.60
CA VAL A 61 -11.49 1.26 -21.72
C VAL A 61 -10.69 1.78 -22.89
N ALA A 62 -10.83 1.10 -24.03
CA ALA A 62 -10.26 1.59 -25.29
C ALA A 62 -11.18 2.69 -25.84
N GLU A 63 -10.58 3.81 -26.20
CA GLU A 63 -11.28 4.95 -26.77
C GLU A 63 -10.82 5.18 -28.21
N ALA A 64 -11.51 6.04 -28.95
CA ALA A 64 -11.16 6.33 -30.35
C ALA A 64 -9.71 6.83 -30.47
N ASP A 65 -9.26 7.65 -29.53
CA ASP A 65 -7.96 8.31 -29.58
C ASP A 65 -6.99 7.83 -28.49
N GLY A 66 -7.30 6.73 -27.81
CA GLY A 66 -6.43 6.25 -26.75
C GLY A 66 -7.08 5.30 -25.77
N TRP A 67 -6.65 5.41 -24.51
CA TRP A 67 -7.02 4.49 -23.43
C TRP A 67 -7.37 5.27 -22.17
N ALA A 68 -8.36 4.78 -21.45
CA ALA A 68 -8.71 5.29 -20.14
C ALA A 68 -8.63 4.15 -19.11
N ILE A 69 -8.16 4.47 -17.91
CA ILE A 69 -8.10 3.53 -16.79
C ILE A 69 -8.73 4.20 -15.58
N PHE A 70 -9.54 3.46 -14.84
CA PHE A 70 -10.10 3.95 -13.60
C PHE A 70 -10.36 2.80 -12.62
N ILE A 71 -10.51 3.12 -11.35
CA ILE A 71 -10.84 2.14 -10.32
C ILE A 71 -12.18 2.56 -9.72
N PRO A 72 -13.24 1.75 -9.93
CA PRO A 72 -14.55 2.06 -9.36
C PRO A 72 -14.49 2.24 -7.85
N GLY A 73 -15.12 3.29 -7.35
CA GLY A 73 -15.16 3.57 -5.92
C GLY A 73 -14.01 4.42 -5.41
N LEU A 74 -13.03 4.74 -6.26
CA LEU A 74 -11.92 5.62 -5.90
C LEU A 74 -11.89 6.83 -6.84
N PRO A 75 -11.46 8.00 -6.33
CA PRO A 75 -11.37 9.20 -7.17
C PRO A 75 -10.05 9.22 -7.97
N VAL A 76 -9.73 8.12 -8.64
CA VAL A 76 -8.50 7.99 -9.45
C VAL A 76 -8.87 7.52 -10.84
N ALA A 77 -8.38 8.23 -11.84
CA ALA A 77 -8.58 7.92 -13.24
C ALA A 77 -7.48 8.55 -14.07
N ALA A 78 -7.21 7.97 -15.22
CA ALA A 78 -6.20 8.50 -16.14
C ALA A 78 -6.57 8.14 -17.56
N ASP A 79 -6.13 8.97 -18.52
CA ASP A 79 -6.24 8.66 -19.93
C ASP A 79 -4.96 9.08 -20.64
N ALA A 80 -4.68 8.43 -21.77
CA ALA A 80 -3.52 8.74 -22.59
C ALA A 80 -3.70 8.14 -23.98
N SER A 81 -2.86 8.58 -24.92
CA SER A 81 -2.91 8.09 -26.30
C SER A 81 -2.43 6.64 -26.42
N SER A 82 -1.63 6.15 -25.45
CA SER A 82 -1.16 4.77 -25.43
C SER A 82 -1.58 4.09 -24.13
N PHE A 83 -1.64 2.76 -24.15
CA PHE A 83 -1.94 1.98 -22.95
C PHE A 83 -0.89 2.19 -21.87
N ASP A 84 0.40 2.10 -22.23
CA ASP A 84 1.48 2.32 -21.27
C ASP A 84 1.46 3.73 -20.70
N GLY A 85 1.13 4.73 -21.52
CA GLY A 85 0.96 6.10 -21.05
C GLY A 85 -0.17 6.22 -20.03
N ALA A 86 -1.31 5.57 -20.30
CA ALA A 86 -2.44 5.57 -19.36
C ALA A 86 -2.07 4.89 -18.04
N VAL A 87 -1.33 3.79 -18.07
CA VAL A 87 -0.84 3.11 -16.88
C VAL A 87 0.07 4.03 -16.06
N ASN A 88 1.01 4.71 -16.72
CA ASN A 88 1.92 5.64 -16.03
C ASN A 88 1.17 6.80 -15.38
N GLU A 89 0.20 7.38 -16.08
CA GLU A 89 -0.64 8.45 -15.53
C GLU A 89 -1.46 7.95 -14.34
N MET A 90 -1.93 6.71 -14.41
CA MET A 90 -2.69 6.11 -13.31
C MET A 90 -1.82 5.89 -12.07
N VAL A 91 -0.55 5.49 -12.26
CA VAL A 91 0.41 5.37 -11.15
C VAL A 91 0.56 6.73 -10.46
N ASP A 92 0.71 7.80 -11.21
CA ASP A 92 0.81 9.15 -10.65
C ASP A 92 -0.46 9.53 -9.89
N ALA A 93 -1.64 9.21 -10.43
CA ALA A 93 -2.91 9.49 -9.76
C ALA A 93 -3.03 8.71 -8.43
N LEU A 94 -2.57 7.47 -8.39
CA LEU A 94 -2.55 6.68 -7.17
C LEU A 94 -1.60 7.27 -6.13
N ARG A 95 -0.42 7.74 -6.55
CA ARG A 95 0.52 8.42 -5.64
C ARG A 95 -0.12 9.64 -5.00
N GLU A 96 -0.78 10.48 -5.79
CA GLU A 96 -1.49 11.66 -5.29
C GLU A 96 -2.59 11.27 -4.31
N TYR A 97 -3.36 10.24 -4.62
CA TYR A 97 -4.41 9.76 -3.72
C TYR A 97 -3.82 9.29 -2.39
N ALA A 98 -2.73 8.52 -2.42
CA ALA A 98 -2.10 8.02 -1.20
C ALA A 98 -1.56 9.16 -0.33
N ASP A 99 -0.95 10.17 -0.93
CA ASP A 99 -0.47 11.34 -0.19
C ASP A 99 -1.62 12.10 0.45
N ASP A 100 -2.68 12.33 -0.31
CA ASP A 100 -3.87 13.04 0.16
C ASP A 100 -4.57 12.26 1.28
N TRP A 101 -4.62 10.93 1.16
CA TRP A 101 -5.21 10.08 2.19
C TRP A 101 -4.44 10.20 3.50
N GLN A 102 -3.12 10.14 3.45
CA GLN A 102 -2.28 10.24 4.65
C GLN A 102 -2.42 11.58 5.35
N GLU A 103 -2.62 12.66 4.60
CA GLU A 103 -2.77 14.00 5.17
C GLU A 103 -4.16 14.24 5.74
N ARG A 104 -5.23 13.85 5.03
CA ARG A 104 -6.59 14.22 5.45
C ARG A 104 -7.67 13.15 5.25
N LEU A 105 -7.63 12.40 4.15
CA LEU A 105 -8.74 11.48 3.84
C LEU A 105 -8.87 10.30 4.80
N ARG A 106 -7.80 9.96 5.50
CA ARG A 106 -7.84 8.88 6.51
C ARG A 106 -8.88 9.11 7.60
N LEU A 107 -9.29 10.35 7.78
CA LEU A 107 -10.30 10.72 8.78
C LEU A 107 -11.71 10.80 8.17
N ALA A 108 -11.85 10.70 6.86
CA ALA A 108 -13.13 10.75 6.18
C ALA A 108 -13.79 9.37 6.19
N PRO A 109 -15.06 9.24 6.63
CA PRO A 109 -15.72 7.94 6.78
C PRO A 109 -15.70 7.06 5.52
N ASN A 110 -15.83 7.67 4.35
CA ASN A 110 -15.87 6.93 3.09
C ASN A 110 -14.48 6.56 2.55
N HIS A 111 -13.40 6.99 3.20
CA HIS A 111 -12.03 6.70 2.78
C HIS A 111 -11.21 5.96 3.84
N GLN A 112 -11.66 5.95 5.09
CA GLN A 112 -10.84 5.39 6.19
C GLN A 112 -10.51 3.91 5.99
N ASP A 113 -11.38 3.15 5.33
CA ASP A 113 -11.16 1.72 5.09
C ASP A 113 -10.15 1.43 3.98
N ASN A 114 -9.66 2.45 3.30
CA ASN A 114 -8.67 2.31 2.23
C ASN A 114 -7.23 2.23 2.75
N TRP A 115 -7.07 2.00 4.05
CA TRP A 115 -5.74 1.91 4.67
C TRP A 115 -4.85 0.89 3.96
N GLY A 116 -5.35 -0.32 3.71
CA GLY A 116 -4.58 -1.37 3.05
C GLY A 116 -4.12 -0.99 1.65
N LEU A 117 -5.02 -0.40 0.88
CA LEU A 117 -4.70 0.08 -0.47
C LEU A 117 -3.62 1.16 -0.43
N VAL A 118 -3.74 2.11 0.49
CA VAL A 118 -2.77 3.21 0.62
C VAL A 118 -1.40 2.69 1.02
N GLN A 119 -1.35 1.72 1.94
CA GLN A 119 -0.10 1.06 2.30
C GLN A 119 0.54 0.37 1.07
N LEU A 120 -0.26 -0.35 0.31
CA LEU A 120 0.21 -1.01 -0.91
C LEU A 120 0.81 0.01 -1.89
N ILE A 121 0.12 1.10 -2.13
CA ILE A 121 0.60 2.16 -3.03
C ILE A 121 1.93 2.72 -2.53
N ALA A 122 2.00 3.10 -1.27
CA ALA A 122 3.19 3.73 -0.70
C ALA A 122 4.40 2.80 -0.62
N LEU A 123 4.16 1.51 -0.40
CA LEU A 123 5.23 0.51 -0.25
C LEU A 123 5.70 -0.09 -1.58
N SER A 124 5.01 0.21 -2.68
CA SER A 124 5.34 -0.30 -4.01
C SER A 124 6.13 0.71 -4.80
N ASP A 125 7.06 0.26 -5.63
CA ASP A 125 7.68 1.13 -6.62
C ASP A 125 6.75 1.28 -7.84
N ASP A 126 7.10 2.15 -8.79
CA ASP A 126 6.25 2.45 -9.93
C ASP A 126 5.99 1.22 -10.80
N ARG A 127 7.01 0.37 -10.97
CA ARG A 127 6.88 -0.85 -11.75
C ARG A 127 5.94 -1.85 -11.06
N GLN A 128 6.08 -1.98 -9.74
CA GLN A 128 5.21 -2.85 -8.95
C GLN A 128 3.77 -2.38 -9.02
N LEU A 129 3.54 -1.06 -8.97
CA LEU A 129 2.18 -0.51 -9.12
C LEU A 129 1.63 -0.74 -10.52
N ALA A 130 2.44 -0.53 -11.54
CA ALA A 130 2.02 -0.79 -12.91
C ALA A 130 1.63 -2.27 -13.09
N ASP A 131 2.44 -3.19 -12.58
CA ASP A 131 2.16 -4.62 -12.63
C ASP A 131 0.88 -4.97 -11.87
N TRP A 132 0.67 -4.36 -10.70
CA TRP A 132 -0.53 -4.57 -9.90
C TRP A 132 -1.79 -4.10 -10.65
N LEU A 133 -1.73 -2.93 -11.30
CA LEU A 133 -2.84 -2.42 -12.10
C LEU A 133 -3.19 -3.37 -13.26
N VAL A 134 -2.18 -3.81 -13.98
CA VAL A 134 -2.33 -4.67 -15.17
C VAL A 134 -2.55 -6.12 -14.77
N GLY A 135 -1.94 -6.56 -13.69
CA GLY A 135 -2.04 -7.93 -13.18
C GLY A 135 -3.47 -8.37 -12.92
N ALA A 136 -4.35 -7.42 -12.61
CA ALA A 136 -5.79 -7.69 -12.46
C ALA A 136 -6.41 -8.21 -13.76
N GLN A 137 -5.73 -8.04 -14.89
CA GLN A 137 -6.16 -8.46 -16.21
C GLN A 137 -5.68 -9.87 -16.59
N ARG A 138 -4.86 -10.48 -15.73
CA ARG A 138 -4.28 -11.80 -15.99
C ARG A 138 -5.12 -12.94 -15.46
#